data_578828c88b3f1480d5cd08c70b2f43d0
#
_entry.id   578828c88b3f1480d5cd08c70b2f43d0
#
_cell.length_a   1.000
_cell.length_b   1.000
_cell.length_c   1.000
_cell.angle_alpha   90.00
_cell.angle_beta   90.00
_cell.angle_gamma   90.00
#
_symmetry.space_group_name_H-M   'P 1'
#
loop_
_entity.id
_entity.type
_entity.pdbx_description
1 polymer ?
#
loop_
_entity_poly.entity_id
_entity_poly.type
_entity_poly.pdbx_seq_one_letter_code
_entity_poly.pdbx_strand_id
1 'polypeptide(L)'
;MADLNPEISSVRDSSRILGLVDTKPLKVETGGCLDKHLLITRFDPVRVARREMLSVDDVREVLPVPLLGIIPESEEVLRASNLGAPITVCGRESAVSRAYIDAARRIKGDWIEMTVPAKDKSRFAKWLGGRAA
;
A
#
# COMPACT_ATOMS: atom_id res chain seq x y z
N MET A 1 8.89 -6.89 5.63
CA MET A 1 7.75 -6.15 5.06
C MET A 1 7.83 -6.23 3.54
N ALA A 2 6.78 -6.64 2.89
CA ALA A 2 6.70 -6.60 1.43
C ALA A 2 5.97 -5.32 1.00
N ASP A 3 6.61 -4.51 0.21
CA ASP A 3 6.03 -3.35 -0.47
C ASP A 3 5.43 -3.83 -1.80
N LEU A 4 4.14 -3.68 -1.98
CA LEU A 4 3.42 -4.24 -3.09
C LEU A 4 2.60 -3.19 -3.83
N ASN A 5 2.94 -2.99 -5.09
CA ASN A 5 2.05 -2.36 -6.05
C ASN A 5 1.00 -3.40 -6.50
N PRO A 6 -0.31 -3.13 -6.39
CA PRO A 6 -1.37 -4.10 -6.69
C PRO A 6 -1.60 -4.31 -8.20
N GLU A 7 -0.56 -4.28 -9.00
CA GLU A 7 -0.55 -4.77 -10.37
C GLU A 7 -0.39 -6.29 -10.40
N ILE A 8 -1.01 -6.95 -11.36
CA ILE A 8 -1.05 -8.43 -11.44
C ILE A 8 0.36 -9.04 -11.45
N SER A 9 1.31 -8.42 -12.15
CA SER A 9 2.70 -8.86 -12.20
C SER A 9 3.37 -8.78 -10.83
N SER A 10 3.21 -7.67 -10.12
CA SER A 10 3.80 -7.47 -8.79
C SER A 10 3.24 -8.47 -7.76
N VAL A 11 1.93 -8.73 -7.80
CA VAL A 11 1.29 -9.71 -6.91
C VAL A 11 1.81 -11.11 -7.19
N ARG A 12 1.96 -11.50 -8.46
CA ARG A 12 2.51 -12.80 -8.85
C ARG A 12 3.95 -12.97 -8.38
N ASP A 13 4.79 -11.95 -8.55
CA ASP A 13 6.20 -11.99 -8.14
C ASP A 13 6.33 -12.05 -6.61
N SER A 14 5.50 -11.30 -5.90
CA SER A 14 5.45 -11.33 -4.43
C SER A 14 4.99 -12.70 -3.91
N SER A 15 4.02 -13.34 -4.57
CA SER A 15 3.59 -14.70 -4.23
C SER A 15 4.72 -15.72 -4.38
N ARG A 16 5.55 -15.60 -5.43
CA ARG A 16 6.74 -16.45 -5.62
C ARG A 16 7.77 -16.23 -4.53
N ILE A 17 8.04 -15.00 -4.15
CA ILE A 17 9.00 -14.67 -3.08
C ILE A 17 8.52 -15.22 -1.74
N LEU A 18 7.23 -15.08 -1.41
CA LEU A 18 6.64 -15.66 -0.21
C LEU A 18 6.77 -17.19 -0.19
N GLY A 19 6.52 -17.85 -1.32
CA GLY A 19 6.72 -19.29 -1.46
C GLY A 19 8.17 -19.71 -1.18
N LEU A 20 9.16 -18.95 -1.67
CA LEU A 20 10.58 -19.20 -1.40
C LEU A 20 10.94 -18.99 0.07
N VAL A 21 10.39 -17.98 0.72
CA VAL A 21 10.60 -17.70 2.15
C VAL A 21 10.01 -18.80 3.03
N ASP A 22 8.85 -19.36 2.64
CA ASP A 22 8.19 -20.45 3.37
C ASP A 22 8.90 -21.80 3.19
N THR A 23 9.49 -22.04 2.01
CA THR A 23 10.18 -23.32 1.70
C THR A 23 11.63 -23.36 2.15
N LYS A 24 12.28 -22.21 2.30
CA LYS A 24 13.61 -22.10 2.89
C LYS A 24 13.45 -21.58 4.31
N PRO A 25 13.45 -22.47 5.33
CA PRO A 25 13.62 -21.99 6.68
C PRO A 25 15.00 -21.30 6.70
N LEU A 26 15.02 -19.98 6.68
CA LEU A 26 16.16 -19.28 7.22
C LEU A 26 16.30 -19.85 8.62
N LYS A 27 17.28 -20.71 8.82
CA LYS A 27 17.76 -21.08 10.14
C LYS A 27 18.20 -19.76 10.79
N VAL A 28 17.21 -19.04 11.28
CA VAL A 28 17.47 -18.02 12.28
C VAL A 28 17.95 -18.82 13.47
N GLU A 29 19.23 -18.75 13.77
CA GLU A 29 19.88 -19.46 14.89
C GLU A 29 19.20 -19.20 16.24
N THR A 30 18.13 -18.42 16.27
CA THR A 30 17.37 -17.98 17.46
C THR A 30 15.91 -18.46 17.49
N GLY A 31 15.48 -19.43 16.66
CA GLY A 31 14.15 -20.06 16.81
C GLY A 31 12.94 -19.13 16.64
N GLY A 32 13.12 -17.92 16.08
CA GLY A 32 12.05 -16.95 15.85
C GLY A 32 11.31 -17.19 14.54
N CYS A 33 9.98 -17.16 14.61
CA CYS A 33 9.15 -17.08 13.42
C CYS A 33 9.36 -15.71 12.75
N LEU A 34 9.60 -15.70 11.44
CA LEU A 34 9.73 -14.46 10.68
C LEU A 34 8.33 -13.84 10.49
N ASP A 35 8.06 -12.73 11.15
CA ASP A 35 6.81 -12.01 11.00
C ASP A 35 6.75 -11.35 9.61
N LYS A 36 5.80 -11.80 8.79
CA LYS A 36 5.55 -11.28 7.46
C LYS A 36 4.38 -10.32 7.52
N HIS A 37 4.55 -9.17 6.91
CA HIS A 37 3.51 -8.16 6.78
C HIS A 37 3.44 -7.66 5.35
N LEU A 38 2.24 -7.28 4.91
CA LEU A 38 1.97 -6.75 3.58
C LEU A 38 1.67 -5.25 3.65
N LEU A 39 2.37 -4.47 2.85
CA LEU A 39 2.07 -3.07 2.60
C LEU A 39 1.69 -2.91 1.13
N ILE A 40 0.46 -2.50 0.85
CA ILE A 40 0.00 -2.19 -0.50
C ILE A 40 0.35 -0.75 -0.81
N THR A 41 1.06 -0.50 -1.91
CA THR A 41 1.46 0.85 -2.33
C THR A 41 0.89 1.19 -3.70
N ARG A 42 0.89 2.48 -4.03
CA ARG A 42 0.37 3.00 -5.29
C ARG A 42 -1.06 2.58 -5.58
N PHE A 43 -1.87 2.47 -4.54
CA PHE A 43 -3.26 2.06 -4.65
C PHE A 43 -4.11 3.17 -5.29
N ASP A 44 -4.77 2.86 -6.40
CA ASP A 44 -5.66 3.78 -7.10
C ASP A 44 -7.07 3.17 -7.22
N PRO A 45 -8.06 3.68 -6.47
CA PRO A 45 -9.41 3.16 -6.50
C PRO A 45 -10.11 3.34 -7.86
N VAL A 46 -9.67 4.28 -8.68
CA VAL A 46 -10.21 4.47 -10.05
C VAL A 46 -9.75 3.33 -10.94
N ARG A 47 -8.47 2.96 -10.87
CA ARG A 47 -7.91 1.83 -11.63
C ARG A 47 -8.51 0.50 -11.18
N VAL A 48 -8.77 0.34 -9.88
CA VAL A 48 -9.50 -0.85 -9.35
C VAL A 48 -10.90 -0.93 -9.95
N ALA A 49 -11.66 0.18 -9.99
CA ALA A 49 -12.99 0.21 -10.57
C ALA A 49 -13.00 -0.09 -12.08
N ARG A 50 -11.90 0.21 -12.79
CA ARG A 50 -11.71 -0.10 -14.22
C ARG A 50 -11.15 -1.50 -14.46
N ARG A 51 -10.91 -2.28 -13.43
CA ARG A 51 -10.26 -3.60 -13.49
C ARG A 51 -8.83 -3.56 -14.07
N GLU A 52 -8.17 -2.43 -13.95
CA GLU A 52 -6.76 -2.23 -14.35
C GLU A 52 -5.80 -2.53 -13.19
N MET A 53 -6.33 -2.70 -11.98
CA MET A 53 -5.60 -2.94 -10.76
C MET A 53 -6.41 -3.89 -9.87
N LEU A 54 -5.74 -4.75 -9.13
CA LEU A 54 -6.38 -5.65 -8.18
C LEU A 54 -6.95 -4.87 -6.99
N SER A 55 -8.10 -5.32 -6.49
CA SER A 55 -8.65 -4.80 -5.24
C SER A 55 -7.83 -5.30 -4.03
N VAL A 56 -8.04 -4.66 -2.88
CA VAL A 56 -7.41 -5.11 -1.63
C VAL A 56 -7.80 -6.55 -1.29
N ASP A 57 -9.05 -6.92 -1.53
CA ASP A 57 -9.55 -8.26 -1.26
C ASP A 57 -8.92 -9.29 -2.19
N ASP A 58 -8.80 -8.99 -3.48
CA ASP A 58 -8.10 -9.87 -4.45
C ASP A 58 -6.64 -10.11 -4.04
N VAL A 59 -5.94 -9.06 -3.61
CA VAL A 59 -4.56 -9.18 -3.14
C VAL A 59 -4.46 -10.05 -1.89
N ARG A 60 -5.39 -9.89 -0.94
CA ARG A 60 -5.43 -10.68 0.30
C ARG A 60 -5.74 -12.16 0.06
N GLU A 61 -6.53 -12.48 -0.97
CA GLU A 61 -6.79 -13.86 -1.36
C GLU A 61 -5.53 -14.55 -1.92
N VAL A 62 -4.74 -13.82 -2.71
CA VAL A 62 -3.50 -14.35 -3.30
C VAL A 62 -2.36 -14.37 -2.29
N LEU A 63 -2.29 -13.39 -1.42
CA LEU A 63 -1.23 -13.21 -0.43
C LEU A 63 -1.83 -13.23 0.99
N PRO A 64 -1.95 -14.41 1.61
CA PRO A 64 -2.52 -14.55 2.96
C PRO A 64 -1.53 -14.09 4.05
N VAL A 65 -1.13 -12.85 3.98
CA VAL A 65 -0.19 -12.20 4.91
C VAL A 65 -0.90 -11.04 5.58
N PRO A 66 -0.71 -10.79 6.87
CA PRO A 66 -1.33 -9.67 7.56
C PRO A 66 -1.08 -8.34 6.86
N LEU A 67 -2.15 -7.60 6.57
CA LEU A 67 -2.09 -6.30 5.92
C LEU A 67 -1.69 -5.21 6.93
N LEU A 68 -0.61 -4.51 6.64
CA LEU A 68 -0.08 -3.45 7.48
C LEU A 68 -0.66 -2.07 7.12
N GLY A 69 -0.89 -1.83 5.85
CA GLY A 69 -1.40 -0.56 5.37
C GLY A 69 -1.67 -0.54 3.87
N ILE A 70 -2.37 0.50 3.45
CA ILE A 70 -2.68 0.78 2.05
C ILE A 70 -2.26 2.21 1.77
N ILE A 71 -1.26 2.38 0.92
CA ILE A 71 -0.71 3.67 0.54
C ILE A 71 -1.31 4.09 -0.79
N PRO A 72 -2.03 5.21 -0.86
CA PRO A 72 -2.63 5.67 -2.10
C PRO A 72 -1.57 6.12 -3.12
N GLU A 73 -1.90 6.05 -4.39
CA GLU A 73 -1.11 6.67 -5.47
C GLU A 73 -1.08 8.18 -5.27
N SER A 74 0.10 8.79 -5.36
CA SER A 74 0.27 10.23 -5.18
C SER A 74 1.47 10.76 -5.93
N GLU A 75 1.28 11.87 -6.62
CA GLU A 75 2.37 12.62 -7.26
C GLU A 75 3.33 13.24 -6.24
N GLU A 76 2.89 13.47 -5.02
CA GLU A 76 3.72 14.04 -3.95
C GLU A 76 4.87 13.09 -3.59
N VAL A 77 4.64 11.77 -3.66
CA VAL A 77 5.69 10.76 -3.43
C VAL A 77 6.77 10.88 -4.50
N LEU A 78 6.38 11.04 -5.77
CA LEU A 78 7.33 11.24 -6.85
C LEU A 78 8.14 12.52 -6.68
N ARG A 79 7.49 13.63 -6.30
CA ARG A 79 8.17 14.89 -6.01
C ARG A 79 9.15 14.77 -4.85
N ALA A 80 8.73 14.13 -3.76
CA ALA A 80 9.59 13.88 -2.60
C ALA A 80 10.81 13.02 -2.99
N SER A 81 10.60 11.97 -3.77
CA SER A 81 11.66 11.12 -4.30
C SER A 81 12.66 11.90 -5.16
N ASN A 82 12.18 12.77 -6.05
CA ASN A 82 13.03 13.62 -6.88
C ASN A 82 13.85 14.64 -6.06
N LEU A 83 13.30 15.05 -4.92
CA LEU A 83 14.01 15.94 -3.97
C LEU A 83 14.97 15.15 -3.05
N GLY A 84 14.97 13.84 -3.11
CA GLY A 84 15.78 13.00 -2.23
C GLY A 84 15.35 13.04 -0.75
N ALA A 85 14.09 13.38 -0.49
CA ALA A 85 13.53 13.50 0.86
C ALA A 85 12.33 12.57 1.07
N PRO A 86 12.18 11.97 2.26
CA PRO A 86 11.01 11.15 2.57
C PRO A 86 9.72 11.98 2.54
N ILE A 87 8.63 11.42 2.00
CA ILE A 87 7.32 12.06 2.00
C ILE A 87 6.83 12.42 3.41
N THR A 88 7.20 11.65 4.40
CA THR A 88 6.87 11.89 5.80
C THR A 88 7.55 13.12 6.40
N VAL A 89 8.56 13.64 5.72
CA VAL A 89 9.27 14.86 6.13
C VAL A 89 8.76 16.08 5.34
N CYS A 90 8.69 15.98 4.01
CA CYS A 90 8.32 17.10 3.14
C CYS A 90 6.81 17.26 2.93
N GLY A 91 6.01 16.21 3.13
CA GLY A 91 4.55 16.21 2.95
C GLY A 91 3.78 15.71 4.17
N ARG A 92 4.10 16.20 5.37
CA ARG A 92 3.55 15.68 6.65
C ARG A 92 2.03 15.66 6.73
N GLU A 93 1.36 16.61 6.11
CA GLU A 93 -0.09 16.76 6.13
C GLU A 93 -0.80 15.92 5.05
N SER A 94 -0.04 15.31 4.15
CA SER A 94 -0.62 14.51 3.06
C SER A 94 -1.24 13.20 3.55
N ALA A 95 -2.28 12.75 2.85
CA ALA A 95 -2.91 11.46 3.13
C ALA A 95 -1.91 10.29 3.00
N VAL A 96 -0.97 10.39 2.06
CA VAL A 96 0.09 9.40 1.86
C VAL A 96 1.04 9.35 3.03
N SER A 97 1.47 10.51 3.53
CA SER A 97 2.35 10.60 4.70
C SER A 97 1.70 9.96 5.94
N ARG A 98 0.42 10.25 6.18
CA ARG A 98 -0.35 9.65 7.27
C ARG A 98 -0.45 8.13 7.12
N ALA A 99 -0.71 7.64 5.91
CA ALA A 99 -0.80 6.21 5.65
C ALA A 99 0.52 5.47 5.96
N TYR A 100 1.67 6.05 5.62
CA TYR A 100 2.98 5.50 6.00
C TYR A 100 3.22 5.53 7.50
N ILE A 101 2.87 6.63 8.17
CA ILE A 101 3.02 6.76 9.64
C ILE A 101 2.13 5.73 10.34
N ASP A 102 0.88 5.57 9.91
CA ASP A 102 -0.05 4.59 10.48
C ASP A 102 0.44 3.15 10.29
N ALA A 103 1.00 2.83 9.13
CA ALA A 103 1.62 1.53 8.88
C ALA A 103 2.82 1.29 9.83
N ALA A 104 3.67 2.29 10.02
CA ALA A 104 4.80 2.20 10.95
C ALA A 104 4.35 2.02 12.40
N ARG A 105 3.28 2.71 12.81
CA ARG A 105 2.70 2.56 14.16
C ARG A 105 2.09 1.17 14.37
N ARG A 106 1.45 0.58 13.34
CA ARG A 106 0.95 -0.79 13.41
C ARG A 106 2.07 -1.81 13.59
N ILE A 107 3.22 -1.62 12.95
CA ILE A 107 4.42 -2.46 13.19
C ILE A 107 4.83 -2.42 14.67
N LYS A 108 4.72 -1.26 15.30
CA LYS A 108 5.02 -1.10 16.72
C LYS A 108 3.98 -1.73 17.66
N GLY A 109 2.86 -2.19 17.14
CA GLY A 109 1.78 -2.78 17.93
C GLY A 109 0.62 -1.83 18.26
N ASP A 110 0.63 -0.60 17.74
CA ASP A 110 -0.49 0.32 17.93
C ASP A 110 -1.72 -0.18 17.14
N TRP A 111 -2.87 -0.18 17.79
CA TRP A 111 -4.12 -0.48 17.10
C TRP A 111 -4.63 0.78 16.39
N ILE A 112 -4.58 0.78 15.06
CA ILE A 112 -5.05 1.86 14.20
C ILE A 112 -5.97 1.27 13.15
N GLU A 113 -7.17 1.81 13.03
CA GLU A 113 -8.14 1.37 12.03
C GLU A 113 -7.57 1.49 10.61
N MET A 114 -7.82 0.46 9.78
CA MET A 114 -7.38 0.41 8.40
C MET A 114 -8.42 1.08 7.51
N THR A 115 -8.03 2.14 6.82
CA THR A 115 -8.89 2.84 5.88
C THR A 115 -8.46 2.51 4.45
N VAL A 116 -9.39 1.99 3.65
CA VAL A 116 -9.16 1.83 2.20
C VAL A 116 -9.38 3.18 1.54
N PRO A 117 -8.40 3.69 0.77
CA PRO A 117 -8.58 4.94 0.04
C PRO A 117 -9.78 4.84 -0.90
N ALA A 118 -10.75 5.73 -0.73
CA ALA A 118 -11.93 5.83 -1.59
C ALA A 118 -11.65 6.81 -2.75
N LYS A 119 -12.48 6.73 -3.79
CA LYS A 119 -12.52 7.76 -4.83
C LYS A 119 -12.69 9.12 -4.17
N ASP A 120 -11.78 10.04 -4.45
CA ASP A 120 -11.96 11.42 -4.04
C ASP A 120 -13.15 12.03 -4.79
N LYS A 121 -14.28 12.10 -4.10
CA LYS A 121 -15.52 12.71 -4.64
C LYS A 121 -15.29 14.17 -5.02
N SER A 122 -14.29 14.83 -4.44
CA SER A 122 -13.99 16.24 -4.73
C SER A 122 -13.40 16.44 -6.14
N ARG A 123 -12.56 15.52 -6.61
CA ARG A 123 -12.03 15.58 -7.98
C ARG A 123 -13.12 15.31 -9.02
N PHE A 124 -14.04 14.38 -8.71
CA PHE A 124 -15.15 14.07 -9.60
C PHE A 124 -16.18 15.20 -9.62
N ALA A 125 -16.47 15.83 -8.47
CA ALA A 125 -17.35 16.99 -8.37
C ALA A 125 -16.77 18.22 -9.10
N LYS A 126 -15.45 18.46 -9.04
CA LYS A 126 -14.77 19.50 -9.83
C LYS A 126 -14.88 19.24 -11.34
N TRP A 127 -14.75 17.99 -11.75
CA TRP A 127 -14.87 17.62 -13.16
C TRP A 127 -16.31 17.76 -13.68
N LEU A 128 -17.32 17.38 -12.87
CA LEU A 128 -18.74 17.57 -13.19
C LEU A 128 -19.18 19.03 -13.04
N GLY A 129 -18.66 19.77 -12.06
CA GLY A 129 -18.94 21.19 -11.85
C GLY A 129 -18.45 22.09 -12.98
N GLY A 130 -17.38 21.72 -13.70
CA GLY A 130 -16.91 22.40 -14.91
C GLY A 130 -17.80 22.26 -16.14
N ARG A 131 -18.83 21.41 -16.09
CA ARG A 131 -19.81 21.20 -17.17
C ARG A 131 -21.19 21.80 -16.91
N ALA A 132 -21.40 22.35 -15.72
CA ALA A 132 -22.70 22.93 -15.30
C ALA A 132 -22.81 24.45 -15.56
N ALA A 133 -22.02 24.96 -16.48
CA ALA A 133 -22.18 26.35 -16.94
C ALA A 133 -22.96 26.38 -18.25
#